data_8648bc45d45bcd262f7c69ca62630a3b
#
_entry.id   8648bc45d45bcd262f7c69ca62630a3b
#
_cell.length_a   1.000
_cell.length_b   1.000
_cell.length_c   1.000
_cell.angle_alpha   90.00
_cell.angle_beta   90.00
_cell.angle_gamma   90.00
#
_symmetry.space_group_name_H-M   'P 1'
#
loop_
_entity.id
_entity.type
_entity.pdbx_description
1 polymer ?
#
loop_
_entity_poly.entity_id
_entity_poly.type
_entity_poly.pdbx_seq_one_letter_code
_entity_poly.pdbx_strand_id
1 'polypeptide(L)'
;LVIVNGKVVENINNSNKELIKTKTYVLKPTKTGRIRIPAAELNIDSKNIKSNSINVYICDCDEWEIYEENPYLQTNFKSELYIGEQTQLIAKIKYSPKDNRFKTKDKSQIIINNVYRDPVSHKKNIKRSISKDCIASWTKTIHHEILTPIKVGTVNTSPLEIQSTYFDFNIKKRKQSILKSKEINLQIKELPEPIPKNFYGTVSKKFSIRSEIDRTSLKTSEAISFKVIFRGEGNINMLEPFE
;
A
#
# COMPACT_ATOMS: atom_id res chain seq x y z
N LEU A 1 2.22 23.35 12.60
CA LEU A 1 1.88 22.19 13.44
C LEU A 1 2.57 22.33 14.79
N VAL A 2 1.83 22.09 15.87
CA VAL A 2 2.35 22.05 17.23
C VAL A 2 2.23 20.62 17.74
N ILE A 3 3.26 20.11 18.42
CA ILE A 3 3.21 18.82 19.09
C ILE A 3 2.38 18.98 20.36
N VAL A 4 1.26 18.26 20.46
CA VAL A 4 0.35 18.31 21.62
C VAL A 4 0.69 17.19 22.59
N ASN A 5 1.08 16.03 22.09
CA ASN A 5 1.45 14.89 22.88
C ASN A 5 2.43 13.98 22.11
N GLY A 6 3.30 13.28 22.82
CA GLY A 6 4.21 12.30 22.25
C GLY A 6 4.30 11.06 23.14
N LYS A 7 4.08 9.87 22.57
CA LYS A 7 4.23 8.60 23.28
C LYS A 7 5.36 7.79 22.63
N VAL A 8 6.25 7.26 23.45
CA VAL A 8 7.27 6.30 23.03
C VAL A 8 6.81 4.91 23.46
N VAL A 9 6.79 3.99 22.52
CA VAL A 9 6.49 2.58 22.77
C VAL A 9 7.67 1.75 22.26
N GLU A 10 8.23 0.94 23.14
CA GLU A 10 9.27 -0.02 22.81
C GLU A 10 8.65 -1.41 22.80
N ASN A 11 8.78 -2.11 21.68
CA ASN A 11 8.36 -3.50 21.55
C ASN A 11 9.57 -4.36 21.18
N ILE A 12 9.77 -5.42 21.92
CA ILE A 12 10.78 -6.43 21.61
C ILE A 12 10.06 -7.56 20.87
N ASN A 13 10.44 -7.80 19.63
CA ASN A 13 9.96 -8.99 18.91
C ASN A 13 10.81 -10.19 19.31
N ASN A 14 10.29 -11.02 20.19
CA ASN A 14 11.01 -12.16 20.76
C ASN A 14 11.38 -13.25 19.74
N SER A 15 10.68 -13.32 18.60
CA SER A 15 10.95 -14.33 17.56
C SER A 15 12.24 -14.03 16.76
N ASN A 16 12.59 -12.76 16.56
CA ASN A 16 13.74 -12.34 15.75
C ASN A 16 14.80 -11.53 16.52
N LYS A 17 14.65 -11.35 17.84
CA LYS A 17 15.49 -10.44 18.66
C LYS A 17 15.58 -9.01 18.08
N GLU A 18 14.55 -8.55 17.39
CA GLU A 18 14.48 -7.19 16.86
C GLU A 18 13.84 -6.25 17.89
N LEU A 19 14.58 -5.21 18.25
CA LEU A 19 14.06 -4.11 19.07
C LEU A 19 13.39 -3.07 18.14
N ILE A 20 12.07 -2.94 18.23
CA ILE A 20 11.32 -1.91 17.51
C ILE A 20 10.98 -0.78 18.48
N LYS A 21 11.55 0.39 18.26
CA LYS A 21 11.24 1.61 19.01
C LYS A 21 10.33 2.49 18.16
N THR A 22 9.09 2.68 18.63
CA THR A 22 8.11 3.52 17.95
C THR A 22 7.88 4.80 18.75
N LYS A 23 8.03 5.97 18.11
CA LYS A 23 7.71 7.26 18.70
C LYS A 23 6.51 7.87 17.99
N THR A 24 5.41 8.03 18.70
CA THR A 24 4.16 8.57 18.16
C THR A 24 3.97 10.01 18.66
N TYR A 25 3.68 10.94 17.75
CA TYR A 25 3.35 12.30 18.06
C TYR A 25 1.91 12.62 17.67
N VAL A 26 1.20 13.33 18.52
CA VAL A 26 -0.08 13.96 18.20
C VAL A 26 0.20 15.41 17.82
N LEU A 27 -0.17 15.78 16.60
CA LEU A 27 0.09 17.10 16.05
C LEU A 27 -1.24 17.86 15.92
N LYS A 28 -1.25 19.12 16.38
CA LYS A 28 -2.38 20.05 16.18
C LYS A 28 -2.01 21.05 15.07
N PRO A 29 -2.85 21.20 14.03
CA PRO A 29 -2.62 22.21 13.01
C PRO A 29 -2.83 23.63 13.59
N THR A 30 -2.01 24.57 13.13
CA THR A 30 -2.09 26.01 13.51
C THR A 30 -2.51 26.88 12.34
N LYS A 31 -2.58 26.32 11.13
CA LYS A 31 -3.03 27.01 9.92
C LYS A 31 -3.60 25.98 8.94
N THR A 32 -4.43 26.44 8.04
CA THR A 32 -5.06 25.68 6.97
C THR A 32 -4.15 25.58 5.74
N GLY A 33 -4.58 24.74 4.78
CA GLY A 33 -3.89 24.52 3.52
C GLY A 33 -2.95 23.32 3.54
N ARG A 34 -2.07 23.27 2.53
CA ARG A 34 -1.10 22.18 2.38
C ARG A 34 0.06 22.39 3.33
N ILE A 35 0.24 21.48 4.25
CA ILE A 35 1.35 21.45 5.19
C ILE A 35 2.24 20.26 4.90
N ARG A 36 3.54 20.47 4.80
CA ARG A 36 4.54 19.42 4.68
C ARG A 36 5.10 19.10 6.08
N ILE A 37 4.94 17.84 6.49
CA ILE A 37 5.67 17.30 7.63
C ILE A 37 7.04 16.87 7.10
N PRO A 38 8.15 17.44 7.57
CA PRO A 38 9.48 17.10 7.07
C PRO A 38 9.84 15.65 7.40
N ALA A 39 10.86 15.15 6.71
CA ALA A 39 11.43 13.84 7.03
C ALA A 39 11.98 13.84 8.47
N ALA A 40 11.75 12.77 9.18
CA ALA A 40 12.46 12.52 10.43
C ALA A 40 13.90 12.12 10.12
N GLU A 41 14.85 12.62 10.89
CA GLU A 41 16.28 12.32 10.73
C GLU A 41 16.78 11.59 11.97
N LEU A 42 17.58 10.58 11.74
CA LEU A 42 18.21 9.78 12.78
C LEU A 42 19.68 9.58 12.45
N ASN A 43 20.54 9.97 13.36
CA ASN A 43 21.98 9.76 13.25
C ASN A 43 22.36 8.49 14.04
N ILE A 44 22.91 7.49 13.35
CA ILE A 44 23.44 6.26 13.95
C ILE A 44 24.82 6.03 13.35
N ASP A 45 25.82 5.87 14.18
CA ASP A 45 27.20 5.59 13.78
C ASP A 45 27.70 6.51 12.66
N SER A 46 27.52 7.82 12.82
CA SER A 46 27.89 8.85 11.86
C SER A 46 27.15 8.80 10.51
N LYS A 47 26.09 7.98 10.40
CA LYS A 47 25.21 7.94 9.23
C LYS A 47 23.88 8.64 9.52
N ASN A 48 23.53 9.60 8.67
CA ASN A 48 22.25 10.28 8.73
C ASN A 48 21.21 9.49 7.91
N ILE A 49 20.22 8.93 8.59
CA ILE A 49 19.08 8.20 7.99
C ILE A 49 17.87 9.09 8.02
N LYS A 50 17.20 9.28 6.88
CA LYS A 50 16.03 10.12 6.74
C LYS A 50 14.80 9.31 6.35
N SER A 51 13.66 9.59 6.97
CA SER A 51 12.37 9.09 6.55
C SER A 51 11.83 9.83 5.31
N ASN A 52 10.70 9.39 4.79
CA ASN A 52 9.95 10.17 3.80
C ASN A 52 9.28 11.39 4.48
N SER A 53 9.17 12.51 3.75
CA SER A 53 8.31 13.62 4.16
C SER A 53 6.86 13.30 3.82
N ILE A 54 5.90 13.85 4.59
CA ILE A 54 4.47 13.62 4.43
C ILE A 54 3.79 14.96 4.15
N ASN A 55 2.93 15.01 3.12
CA ASN A 55 2.08 16.16 2.88
C ASN A 55 0.70 15.89 3.48
N VAL A 56 0.21 16.83 4.29
CA VAL A 56 -1.11 16.82 4.91
C VAL A 56 -1.87 18.05 4.42
N TYR A 57 -3.14 17.89 4.11
CA TYR A 57 -4.01 19.02 3.81
C TYR A 57 -4.92 19.30 5.01
N ILE A 58 -4.85 20.51 5.52
CA ILE A 58 -5.68 20.97 6.65
C ILE A 58 -6.81 21.81 6.07
N CYS A 59 -8.03 21.34 6.22
CA CYS A 59 -9.23 22.05 5.80
C CYS A 59 -9.60 23.09 6.86
N ASP A 60 -10.11 24.23 6.41
CA ASP A 60 -10.79 25.20 7.25
C ASP A 60 -12.27 24.83 7.24
N CYS A 61 -12.64 23.93 8.12
CA CYS A 61 -14.00 23.45 8.21
C CYS A 61 -14.49 23.71 9.61
N ASP A 62 -15.12 24.85 9.83
CA ASP A 62 -15.84 25.13 11.07
C ASP A 62 -17.02 24.15 11.20
N GLU A 63 -17.68 23.86 10.09
CA GLU A 63 -18.65 22.78 9.94
C GLU A 63 -18.33 21.93 8.72
N TRP A 64 -18.56 20.64 8.81
CA TRP A 64 -18.39 19.74 7.69
C TRP A 64 -19.73 19.17 7.24
N GLU A 65 -19.94 19.17 5.95
CA GLU A 65 -21.05 18.46 5.34
C GLU A 65 -20.80 16.95 5.38
N ILE A 66 -21.86 16.19 5.47
CA ILE A 66 -21.80 14.75 5.39
C ILE A 66 -22.07 14.33 3.96
N TYR A 67 -21.22 13.45 3.43
CA TYR A 67 -21.43 12.82 2.14
C TYR A 67 -22.77 12.07 2.12
N GLU A 68 -23.70 12.51 1.30
CA GLU A 68 -25.05 11.95 1.20
C GLU A 68 -25.33 11.32 -0.18
N GLU A 69 -24.33 11.11 -0.99
CA GLU A 69 -24.48 10.39 -2.25
C GLU A 69 -24.47 8.88 -2.05
N ASN A 70 -24.92 8.17 -3.07
CA ASN A 70 -24.88 6.71 -3.08
C ASN A 70 -23.43 6.19 -3.02
N PRO A 71 -23.20 5.05 -2.36
CA PRO A 71 -21.87 4.49 -2.29
C PRO A 71 -21.32 4.14 -3.67
N TYR A 72 -20.01 4.30 -3.85
CA TYR A 72 -19.34 3.89 -5.08
C TYR A 72 -18.03 3.15 -4.80
N LEU A 73 -17.66 2.32 -5.76
CA LEU A 73 -16.45 1.52 -5.73
C LEU A 73 -15.35 2.21 -6.52
N GLN A 74 -14.20 2.42 -5.89
CA GLN A 74 -13.02 3.02 -6.48
C GLN A 74 -11.87 2.03 -6.45
N THR A 75 -11.18 1.87 -7.58
CA THR A 75 -9.91 1.13 -7.69
C THR A 75 -8.74 2.09 -7.83
N ASN A 76 -7.62 1.74 -7.22
CA ASN A 76 -6.36 2.46 -7.33
C ASN A 76 -5.25 1.47 -7.71
N PHE A 77 -4.57 1.73 -8.82
CA PHE A 77 -3.46 0.94 -9.35
C PHE A 77 -2.62 1.80 -10.29
N LYS A 78 -1.37 1.39 -10.54
CA LYS A 78 -0.54 1.97 -11.61
C LYS A 78 -0.88 1.23 -12.90
N SER A 79 -1.35 1.94 -13.92
CA SER A 79 -1.83 1.36 -15.18
C SER A 79 -0.70 1.02 -16.17
N GLU A 80 0.46 1.67 -16.06
CA GLU A 80 1.62 1.41 -16.91
C GLU A 80 2.76 0.82 -16.08
N LEU A 81 3.25 -0.35 -16.47
CA LEU A 81 4.25 -1.12 -15.75
C LEU A 81 5.29 -1.68 -16.72
N TYR A 82 6.48 -1.89 -16.25
CA TYR A 82 7.43 -2.79 -16.91
C TYR A 82 7.15 -4.25 -16.50
N ILE A 83 7.54 -5.19 -17.36
CA ILE A 83 7.51 -6.61 -16.99
C ILE A 83 8.29 -6.83 -15.70
N GLY A 84 7.72 -7.57 -14.73
CA GLY A 84 8.30 -7.79 -13.41
C GLY A 84 8.12 -6.64 -12.40
N GLU A 85 7.65 -5.44 -12.82
CA GLU A 85 7.38 -4.33 -11.91
C GLU A 85 6.10 -4.54 -11.12
N GLN A 86 6.18 -4.40 -9.80
CA GLN A 86 5.02 -4.57 -8.93
C GLN A 86 4.14 -3.32 -8.84
N THR A 87 2.84 -3.51 -8.85
CA THR A 87 1.85 -2.50 -8.47
C THR A 87 0.87 -3.03 -7.44
N GLN A 88 0.26 -2.13 -6.68
CA GLN A 88 -0.82 -2.48 -5.76
C GLN A 88 -2.16 -2.22 -6.43
N LEU A 89 -3.04 -3.22 -6.42
CA LEU A 89 -4.45 -3.06 -6.75
C LEU A 89 -5.23 -2.95 -5.45
N ILE A 90 -5.76 -1.76 -5.19
CA ILE A 90 -6.54 -1.47 -3.99
C ILE A 90 -7.95 -1.05 -4.40
N ALA A 91 -8.97 -1.79 -3.95
CA ALA A 91 -10.35 -1.40 -4.13
C ALA A 91 -10.97 -0.93 -2.80
N LYS A 92 -11.62 0.22 -2.86
CA LYS A 92 -12.26 0.88 -1.70
C LYS A 92 -13.67 1.28 -2.04
N ILE A 93 -14.56 1.16 -1.06
CA ILE A 93 -15.90 1.75 -1.16
C ILE A 93 -15.93 3.04 -0.35
N LYS A 94 -16.39 4.11 -0.97
CA LYS A 94 -16.73 5.36 -0.29
C LYS A 94 -18.24 5.40 -0.05
N TYR A 95 -18.65 5.75 1.15
CA TYR A 95 -20.07 5.80 1.55
C TYR A 95 -20.32 6.81 2.66
N SER A 96 -21.59 7.12 2.89
CA SER A 96 -22.01 8.12 3.89
C SER A 96 -21.78 7.67 5.32
N PRO A 97 -21.24 8.52 6.21
CA PRO A 97 -21.21 8.28 7.65
C PRO A 97 -22.60 8.13 8.29
N LYS A 98 -23.65 8.68 7.69
CA LYS A 98 -25.03 8.53 8.16
C LYS A 98 -25.58 7.12 7.93
N ASP A 99 -25.00 6.34 7.00
CA ASP A 99 -25.42 4.95 6.78
C ASP A 99 -24.66 3.98 7.71
N ASN A 100 -25.02 3.98 8.98
CA ASN A 100 -24.43 3.10 10.00
C ASN A 100 -24.74 1.61 9.78
N ARG A 101 -25.68 1.28 8.88
CA ARG A 101 -26.07 -0.09 8.50
C ARG A 101 -25.57 -0.49 7.11
N PHE A 102 -24.60 0.24 6.55
CA PHE A 102 -23.95 -0.14 5.31
C PHE A 102 -23.33 -1.52 5.40
N LYS A 103 -23.66 -2.41 4.47
CA LYS A 103 -23.15 -3.77 4.41
C LYS A 103 -22.66 -4.11 3.01
N THR A 104 -21.66 -4.95 2.95
CA THR A 104 -21.18 -5.57 1.71
C THR A 104 -21.22 -7.07 1.86
N LYS A 105 -21.62 -7.76 0.80
CA LYS A 105 -21.66 -9.20 0.71
C LYS A 105 -21.12 -9.61 -0.66
N ASP A 106 -20.50 -10.74 -0.75
CA ASP A 106 -19.99 -11.36 -1.96
C ASP A 106 -19.37 -10.37 -2.96
N LYS A 107 -18.15 -10.56 -3.32
CA LYS A 107 -17.46 -9.81 -4.38
C LYS A 107 -17.11 -10.77 -5.52
N SER A 108 -17.16 -10.27 -6.75
CA SER A 108 -16.66 -11.01 -7.90
C SER A 108 -15.16 -11.29 -7.75
N GLN A 109 -14.72 -12.39 -8.33
CA GLN A 109 -13.30 -12.62 -8.52
C GLN A 109 -12.81 -11.78 -9.70
N ILE A 110 -11.69 -11.13 -9.54
CA ILE A 110 -10.98 -10.48 -10.65
C ILE A 110 -10.10 -11.54 -11.28
N ILE A 111 -10.33 -11.85 -12.54
CA ILE A 111 -9.46 -12.74 -13.32
C ILE A 111 -8.51 -11.86 -14.11
N ILE A 112 -7.22 -12.01 -13.85
CA ILE A 112 -6.14 -11.30 -14.54
C ILE A 112 -5.17 -12.35 -15.07
N ASN A 113 -5.04 -12.44 -16.38
CA ASN A 113 -4.10 -13.36 -17.02
C ASN A 113 -2.71 -12.71 -17.12
N ASN A 114 -1.66 -13.53 -17.13
CA ASN A 114 -0.27 -13.11 -17.29
C ASN A 114 0.22 -12.15 -16.18
N VAL A 115 -0.38 -12.26 -15.00
CA VAL A 115 -0.02 -11.47 -13.81
C VAL A 115 0.05 -12.40 -12.61
N TYR A 116 1.18 -12.42 -11.94
CA TYR A 116 1.30 -13.06 -10.64
C TYR A 116 0.62 -12.18 -9.59
N ARG A 117 -0.11 -12.79 -8.64
CA ARG A 117 -0.98 -12.09 -7.70
C ARG A 117 -0.67 -12.53 -6.28
N ASP A 118 -0.31 -11.55 -5.44
CA ASP A 118 -0.09 -11.74 -4.01
C ASP A 118 -1.19 -11.03 -3.23
N PRO A 119 -2.10 -11.75 -2.56
CA PRO A 119 -3.12 -11.13 -1.72
C PRO A 119 -2.47 -10.50 -0.48
N VAL A 120 -2.78 -9.24 -0.25
CA VAL A 120 -2.32 -8.52 0.94
C VAL A 120 -3.38 -8.59 2.02
N SER A 121 -3.02 -9.16 3.17
CA SER A 121 -3.90 -9.15 4.34
C SER A 121 -4.16 -7.70 4.75
N HIS A 122 -5.41 -7.29 4.73
CA HIS A 122 -5.82 -5.97 5.17
C HIS A 122 -6.87 -6.09 6.28
N LYS A 123 -6.68 -5.34 7.35
CA LYS A 123 -7.73 -5.19 8.35
C LYS A 123 -8.91 -4.48 7.68
N LYS A 124 -10.14 -4.97 7.91
CA LYS A 124 -11.39 -4.33 7.44
C LYS A 124 -11.60 -2.99 8.17
N ASN A 125 -10.65 -2.09 8.05
CA ASN A 125 -10.69 -0.81 8.74
C ASN A 125 -11.52 0.18 7.93
N ILE A 126 -12.56 0.70 8.55
CA ILE A 126 -13.28 1.86 8.06
C ILE A 126 -12.45 3.08 8.43
N LYS A 127 -12.08 3.87 7.44
CA LYS A 127 -11.38 5.14 7.63
C LYS A 127 -12.34 6.29 7.35
N ARG A 128 -12.40 7.23 8.27
CA ARG A 128 -13.03 8.53 8.03
C ARG A 128 -12.09 9.38 7.19
N SER A 129 -12.62 10.02 6.18
CA SER A 129 -11.91 11.03 5.40
C SER A 129 -12.78 12.27 5.23
N ILE A 130 -12.15 13.43 5.19
CA ILE A 130 -12.79 14.71 4.90
C ILE A 130 -12.14 15.21 3.62
N SER A 131 -12.96 15.59 2.64
CA SER A 131 -12.48 16.18 1.38
C SER A 131 -12.00 17.61 1.61
N LYS A 132 -11.41 18.22 0.56
CA LYS A 132 -11.04 19.63 0.57
C LYS A 132 -12.28 20.56 0.69
N ASP A 133 -13.41 20.08 0.20
CA ASP A 133 -14.69 20.78 0.24
C ASP A 133 -15.45 20.49 1.53
N CYS A 134 -14.74 20.09 2.58
CA CYS A 134 -15.30 19.81 3.92
C CYS A 134 -16.37 18.71 3.98
N ILE A 135 -16.37 17.78 3.01
CA ILE A 135 -17.34 16.68 2.97
C ILE A 135 -16.76 15.44 3.68
N ALA A 136 -17.38 15.05 4.76
CA ALA A 136 -17.01 13.85 5.52
C ALA A 136 -17.58 12.58 4.88
N SER A 137 -16.76 11.59 4.70
CA SER A 137 -17.14 10.27 4.15
C SER A 137 -16.42 9.14 4.88
N TRP A 138 -16.97 7.94 4.80
CA TRP A 138 -16.30 6.72 5.22
C TRP A 138 -15.77 5.94 4.02
N THR A 139 -14.58 5.37 4.20
CA THR A 139 -13.92 4.54 3.19
C THR A 139 -13.58 3.19 3.79
N LYS A 140 -14.00 2.12 3.11
CA LYS A 140 -13.72 0.74 3.48
C LYS A 140 -12.90 0.07 2.39
N THR A 141 -11.71 -0.46 2.72
CA THR A 141 -10.95 -1.30 1.80
C THR A 141 -11.60 -2.68 1.73
N ILE A 142 -11.87 -3.15 0.53
CA ILE A 142 -12.53 -4.44 0.26
C ILE A 142 -11.64 -5.42 -0.49
N HIS A 143 -10.60 -4.91 -1.16
CA HIS A 143 -9.66 -5.70 -1.93
C HIS A 143 -8.29 -5.05 -1.91
N HIS A 144 -7.24 -5.85 -1.72
CA HIS A 144 -5.86 -5.40 -1.78
C HIS A 144 -4.98 -6.56 -2.23
N GLU A 145 -4.30 -6.37 -3.34
CA GLU A 145 -3.36 -7.32 -3.93
C GLU A 145 -2.14 -6.59 -4.47
N ILE A 146 -1.02 -7.30 -4.52
CA ILE A 146 0.15 -6.91 -5.28
C ILE A 146 0.10 -7.67 -6.61
N LEU A 147 0.23 -6.94 -7.70
CA LEU A 147 0.23 -7.47 -9.06
C LEU A 147 1.65 -7.38 -9.62
N THR A 148 2.16 -8.49 -10.17
CA THR A 148 3.45 -8.55 -10.87
C THR A 148 3.22 -9.10 -12.27
N PRO A 149 3.30 -8.29 -13.32
CA PRO A 149 3.13 -8.76 -14.69
C PRO A 149 4.29 -9.66 -15.12
N ILE A 150 3.97 -10.76 -15.79
CA ILE A 150 4.94 -11.76 -16.26
C ILE A 150 5.01 -11.83 -17.79
N LYS A 151 4.20 -11.04 -18.51
CA LYS A 151 4.20 -10.98 -19.96
C LYS A 151 3.90 -9.55 -20.43
N VAL A 152 4.60 -9.11 -21.45
CA VAL A 152 4.40 -7.82 -22.12
C VAL A 152 3.07 -7.79 -22.88
N GLY A 153 2.44 -6.64 -22.96
CA GLY A 153 1.19 -6.42 -23.66
C GLY A 153 0.13 -5.73 -22.82
N THR A 154 -1.09 -5.68 -23.33
CA THR A 154 -2.23 -5.08 -22.64
C THR A 154 -3.02 -6.16 -21.91
N VAL A 155 -3.28 -5.94 -20.64
CA VAL A 155 -4.13 -6.80 -19.80
C VAL A 155 -5.37 -6.02 -19.41
N ASN A 156 -6.52 -6.49 -19.88
CA ASN A 156 -7.83 -5.94 -19.54
C ASN A 156 -8.56 -6.92 -18.65
N THR A 157 -9.26 -6.39 -17.64
CA THR A 157 -10.09 -7.22 -16.76
C THR A 157 -11.50 -6.67 -16.68
N SER A 158 -12.43 -7.55 -16.31
CA SER A 158 -13.79 -7.12 -15.96
C SER A 158 -13.78 -6.22 -14.72
N PRO A 159 -14.75 -5.31 -14.59
CA PRO A 159 -14.93 -4.54 -13.36
C PRO A 159 -15.06 -5.44 -12.13
N LEU A 160 -14.52 -5.00 -11.02
CA LEU A 160 -14.80 -5.62 -9.72
C LEU A 160 -16.22 -5.28 -9.32
N GLU A 161 -17.00 -6.30 -9.00
CA GLU A 161 -18.39 -6.16 -8.54
C GLU A 161 -18.54 -6.57 -7.08
N ILE A 162 -19.38 -5.87 -6.34
CA ILE A 162 -19.68 -6.18 -4.95
C ILE A 162 -21.15 -5.91 -4.63
N GLN A 163 -21.82 -6.89 -4.04
CA GLN A 163 -23.16 -6.69 -3.53
C GLN A 163 -23.12 -5.79 -2.29
N SER A 164 -23.96 -4.78 -2.28
CA SER A 164 -24.06 -3.82 -1.18
C SER A 164 -25.51 -3.56 -0.78
N THR A 165 -25.70 -3.30 0.51
CA THR A 165 -26.97 -2.82 1.06
C THR A 165 -26.70 -1.48 1.74
N TYR A 166 -27.33 -0.43 1.26
CA TYR A 166 -27.09 0.94 1.69
C TYR A 166 -28.39 1.75 1.77
N PHE A 167 -28.32 2.89 2.42
CA PHE A 167 -29.40 3.87 2.41
C PHE A 167 -29.23 4.80 1.21
N ASP A 168 -30.20 4.78 0.31
CA ASP A 168 -30.25 5.68 -0.85
C ASP A 168 -30.90 7.00 -0.42
N PHE A 169 -30.10 8.06 -0.38
CA PHE A 169 -30.52 9.37 0.10
C PHE A 169 -31.50 10.06 -0.84
N ASN A 170 -31.52 9.70 -2.13
CA ASN A 170 -32.43 10.29 -3.12
C ASN A 170 -33.85 9.78 -2.93
N ILE A 171 -34.00 8.48 -2.71
CA ILE A 171 -35.31 7.85 -2.52
C ILE A 171 -35.67 7.62 -1.04
N LYS A 172 -34.77 7.98 -0.12
CA LYS A 172 -34.91 7.86 1.34
C LYS A 172 -35.26 6.44 1.83
N LYS A 173 -34.76 5.42 1.14
CA LYS A 173 -35.02 4.01 1.44
C LYS A 173 -33.73 3.17 1.40
N ARG A 174 -33.78 2.04 2.08
CA ARG A 174 -32.70 1.05 1.94
C ARG A 174 -32.80 0.35 0.59
N LYS A 175 -31.65 0.21 -0.06
CA LYS A 175 -31.50 -0.39 -1.38
C LYS A 175 -30.43 -1.47 -1.34
N GLN A 176 -30.65 -2.53 -2.08
CA GLN A 176 -29.64 -3.52 -2.41
C GLN A 176 -29.23 -3.34 -3.86
N SER A 177 -27.93 -3.28 -4.12
CA SER A 177 -27.41 -3.05 -5.47
C SER A 177 -26.01 -3.64 -5.60
N ILE A 178 -25.57 -3.84 -6.83
CA ILE A 178 -24.21 -4.21 -7.18
C ILE A 178 -23.43 -2.92 -7.47
N LEU A 179 -22.37 -2.68 -6.70
CA LEU A 179 -21.41 -1.63 -6.99
C LEU A 179 -20.35 -2.21 -7.93
N LYS A 180 -20.02 -1.46 -8.97
CA LYS A 180 -19.02 -1.83 -9.97
C LYS A 180 -17.87 -0.84 -9.98
N SER A 181 -16.65 -1.34 -10.09
CA SER A 181 -15.49 -0.48 -10.35
C SER A 181 -15.43 -0.08 -11.83
N LYS A 182 -14.52 0.84 -12.15
CA LYS A 182 -14.05 0.97 -13.52
C LYS A 182 -13.27 -0.28 -13.92
N GLU A 183 -13.17 -0.52 -15.21
CA GLU A 183 -12.29 -1.55 -15.77
C GLU A 183 -10.83 -1.33 -15.33
N ILE A 184 -10.10 -2.41 -15.16
CA ILE A 184 -8.68 -2.38 -14.80
C ILE A 184 -7.91 -2.72 -16.08
N ASN A 185 -7.21 -1.73 -16.63
CA ASN A 185 -6.42 -1.87 -17.84
C ASN A 185 -4.95 -1.63 -17.47
N LEU A 186 -4.12 -2.64 -17.69
CA LEU A 186 -2.68 -2.57 -17.44
C LEU A 186 -1.94 -2.63 -18.77
N GLN A 187 -1.05 -1.66 -18.97
CA GLN A 187 -0.13 -1.61 -20.10
C GLN A 187 1.25 -2.07 -19.64
N ILE A 188 1.67 -3.23 -20.10
CA ILE A 188 2.92 -3.85 -19.67
C ILE A 188 3.95 -3.65 -20.78
N LYS A 189 5.01 -2.94 -20.46
CA LYS A 189 6.12 -2.57 -21.35
C LYS A 189 7.31 -3.51 -21.14
N GLU A 190 8.10 -3.66 -22.19
CA GLU A 190 9.43 -4.27 -22.09
C GLU A 190 10.34 -3.44 -21.20
N LEU A 191 11.36 -4.08 -20.66
CA LEU A 191 12.40 -3.36 -19.94
C LEU A 191 13.15 -2.41 -20.87
N PRO A 192 13.57 -1.22 -20.39
CA PRO A 192 14.34 -0.29 -21.20
C PRO A 192 15.69 -0.88 -21.57
N GLU A 193 16.08 -0.72 -22.82
CA GLU A 193 17.41 -1.09 -23.32
C GLU A 193 18.48 -0.03 -22.96
N PRO A 194 19.75 -0.41 -22.74
CA PRO A 194 20.25 -1.78 -22.77
C PRO A 194 20.01 -2.53 -21.44
N ILE A 195 19.58 -3.78 -21.54
CA ILE A 195 19.45 -4.64 -20.35
C ILE A 195 20.86 -5.09 -19.93
N PRO A 196 21.25 -4.93 -18.65
CA PRO A 196 22.53 -5.44 -18.15
C PRO A 196 22.70 -6.95 -18.38
N LYS A 197 23.89 -7.40 -18.78
CA LYS A 197 24.17 -8.84 -19.05
C LYS A 197 23.84 -9.76 -17.87
N ASN A 198 23.93 -9.24 -16.64
CA ASN A 198 23.67 -9.98 -15.40
C ASN A 198 22.37 -9.53 -14.76
N PHE A 199 21.32 -9.33 -15.55
CA PHE A 199 19.98 -9.01 -15.03
C PHE A 199 19.25 -10.31 -14.64
N TYR A 200 18.89 -10.42 -13.36
CA TYR A 200 18.24 -11.60 -12.78
C TYR A 200 16.74 -11.40 -12.51
N GLY A 201 16.02 -10.94 -13.49
CA GLY A 201 14.57 -11.10 -13.58
C GLY A 201 13.68 -10.27 -12.66
N THR A 202 14.18 -9.43 -11.75
CA THR A 202 13.32 -8.59 -10.90
C THR A 202 13.53 -7.10 -11.09
N VAL A 203 12.43 -6.35 -11.00
CA VAL A 203 12.44 -4.87 -11.04
C VAL A 203 12.12 -4.34 -9.64
N SER A 204 13.01 -3.52 -9.11
CA SER A 204 12.87 -2.93 -7.78
C SER A 204 13.20 -1.44 -7.77
N LYS A 205 12.49 -0.67 -6.96
CA LYS A 205 12.78 0.76 -6.72
C LYS A 205 13.93 0.97 -5.73
N LYS A 206 14.07 0.05 -4.79
CA LYS A 206 15.11 0.06 -3.76
C LYS A 206 15.56 -1.36 -3.55
N PHE A 207 16.84 -1.59 -3.70
CA PHE A 207 17.41 -2.91 -3.55
C PHE A 207 18.75 -2.83 -2.83
N SER A 208 19.00 -3.74 -1.91
CA SER A 208 20.29 -3.88 -1.23
C SER A 208 20.64 -5.34 -1.04
N ILE A 209 21.90 -5.65 -1.19
CA ILE A 209 22.47 -6.97 -0.93
C ILE A 209 23.46 -6.83 0.22
N ARG A 210 23.41 -7.76 1.15
CA ARG A 210 24.37 -7.91 2.22
C ARG A 210 24.74 -9.37 2.36
N SER A 211 26.03 -9.66 2.55
CA SER A 211 26.52 -10.99 2.88
C SER A 211 27.04 -11.05 4.31
N GLU A 212 26.87 -12.19 4.93
CA GLU A 212 27.34 -12.51 6.27
C GLU A 212 27.99 -13.89 6.25
N ILE A 213 29.01 -14.06 7.07
CA ILE A 213 29.73 -15.31 7.24
C ILE A 213 29.83 -15.59 8.76
N ASP A 214 29.60 -16.82 9.17
CA ASP A 214 29.57 -17.19 10.57
C ASP A 214 30.96 -17.16 11.25
N ARG A 215 32.01 -17.39 10.49
CA ARG A 215 33.39 -17.35 10.97
C ARG A 215 34.37 -17.02 9.84
N THR A 216 35.47 -16.35 10.17
CA THR A 216 36.50 -15.94 9.21
C THR A 216 37.75 -16.80 9.27
N SER A 217 37.85 -17.73 10.22
CA SER A 217 38.98 -18.67 10.38
C SER A 217 38.42 -20.04 10.73
N LEU A 218 38.84 -21.05 9.97
CA LEU A 218 38.38 -22.42 10.13
C LEU A 218 39.46 -23.41 9.65
N LYS A 219 39.36 -24.66 10.07
CA LYS A 219 40.21 -25.76 9.59
C LYS A 219 39.66 -26.32 8.28
N THR A 220 40.47 -26.97 7.48
CA THR A 220 40.11 -27.54 6.17
C THR A 220 38.99 -28.58 6.25
N SER A 221 38.70 -29.14 7.42
CA SER A 221 37.60 -30.12 7.64
C SER A 221 36.32 -29.50 8.20
N GLU A 222 36.28 -28.19 8.42
CA GLU A 222 35.11 -27.51 8.99
C GLU A 222 34.27 -26.86 7.91
N ALA A 223 32.95 -26.91 8.10
CA ALA A 223 32.01 -26.21 7.24
C ALA A 223 31.84 -24.74 7.67
N ILE A 224 31.53 -23.90 6.71
CA ILE A 224 31.23 -22.47 6.88
C ILE A 224 29.84 -22.17 6.42
N SER A 225 29.14 -21.29 7.13
CA SER A 225 27.84 -20.77 6.71
C SER A 225 28.01 -19.41 6.06
N PHE A 226 27.70 -19.33 4.77
CA PHE A 226 27.65 -18.10 4.02
C PHE A 226 26.19 -17.73 3.78
N LYS A 227 25.78 -16.53 4.23
CA LYS A 227 24.41 -16.03 4.13
C LYS A 227 24.38 -14.78 3.27
N VAL A 228 23.51 -14.78 2.26
CA VAL A 228 23.23 -13.61 1.44
C VAL A 228 21.83 -13.11 1.75
N ILE A 229 21.72 -11.84 2.04
CA ILE A 229 20.47 -11.19 2.44
C ILE A 229 20.11 -10.15 1.39
N PHE A 230 18.96 -10.35 0.75
CA PHE A 230 18.36 -9.40 -0.18
C PHE A 230 17.29 -8.60 0.54
N ARG A 231 17.29 -7.28 0.37
CA ARG A 231 16.26 -6.39 0.87
C ARG A 231 15.87 -5.42 -0.23
N GLY A 232 14.57 -5.30 -0.51
CA GLY A 232 14.09 -4.41 -1.57
C GLY A 232 12.58 -4.31 -1.64
N GLU A 233 12.11 -3.40 -2.47
CA GLU A 233 10.71 -3.25 -2.87
C GLU A 233 10.55 -3.90 -4.25
N GLY A 234 9.99 -5.10 -4.34
CA GLY A 234 9.81 -5.82 -5.59
C GLY A 234 9.50 -7.30 -5.34
N ASN A 235 9.30 -8.06 -6.40
CA ASN A 235 9.02 -9.49 -6.29
C ASN A 235 10.34 -10.28 -6.12
N ILE A 236 10.73 -10.48 -4.87
CA ILE A 236 11.93 -11.26 -4.52
C ILE A 236 11.80 -12.73 -5.00
N ASN A 237 10.57 -13.25 -5.12
CA ASN A 237 10.35 -14.61 -5.59
C ASN A 237 10.70 -14.82 -7.08
N MET A 238 10.91 -13.74 -7.83
CA MET A 238 11.38 -13.79 -9.22
C MET A 238 12.91 -13.70 -9.34
N LEU A 239 13.64 -13.57 -8.23
CA LEU A 239 15.09 -13.68 -8.26
C LEU A 239 15.47 -15.12 -8.61
N GLU A 240 16.21 -15.29 -9.68
CA GLU A 240 16.82 -16.58 -9.99
C GLU A 240 17.87 -16.92 -8.95
N PRO A 241 18.00 -18.21 -8.60
CA PRO A 241 19.12 -18.66 -7.77
C PRO A 241 20.45 -18.24 -8.44
N PHE A 242 21.34 -17.63 -7.69
CA PHE A 242 22.71 -17.37 -8.15
C PHE A 242 23.57 -18.57 -7.78
N GLU A 243 24.37 -19.00 -8.73
CA GLU A 243 25.38 -20.03 -8.55
C GLU A 243 26.65 -19.46 -7.91
#